data_490ed40c533ad56f267bf980ed9974f5
#
_entry.id   490ed40c533ad56f267bf980ed9974f5
#
_cell.length_a   1.000
_cell.length_b   1.000
_cell.length_c   1.000
_cell.angle_alpha   90.00
_cell.angle_beta   90.00
_cell.angle_gamma   90.00
#
_symmetry.space_group_name_H-M   'P 1'
#
loop_
_entity.id
_entity.type
_entity.pdbx_description
1 polymer ?
#
loop_
_entity_poly.entity_id
_entity_poly.type
_entity_poly.pdbx_seq_one_letter_code
_entity_poly.pdbx_strand_id
1 'polypeptide(L)'
;MINIRNHILSQEELHCLQQTLYSDRFNWVEAQTNRPKLDDQGGFDPWKLALNNSYLVHEFRHVNGIASPYDFLIHPLLDILQPKAIIRVKANKYVQTPTLEQHEYHQDFPWKHKAAIFYVNTNNGQTQFVDTAVDSVENSMLLFDASTEHRSTSTSDAPYRININFNYF
;
A
#
# COMPACT_ATOMS: atom_id res chain seq x y z
N MET A 1 -18.01 -3.16 -3.82
CA MET A 1 -18.27 -1.71 -4.04
C MET A 1 -17.01 -0.97 -3.67
N ILE A 2 -16.49 -0.12 -4.59
CA ILE A 2 -15.31 0.74 -4.38
C ILE A 2 -15.82 2.10 -3.92
N ASN A 3 -15.23 2.65 -2.85
CA ASN A 3 -15.57 3.96 -2.30
C ASN A 3 -14.28 4.74 -2.02
N ILE A 4 -14.22 5.99 -2.42
CA ILE A 4 -13.08 6.89 -2.20
C ILE A 4 -13.55 8.04 -1.31
N ARG A 5 -12.77 8.33 -0.26
CA ARG A 5 -12.96 9.47 0.64
C ARG A 5 -11.73 10.35 0.59
N ASN A 6 -11.92 11.65 0.54
CA ASN A 6 -10.84 12.63 0.51
C ASN A 6 -10.77 13.41 1.83
N HIS A 7 -9.65 14.10 2.08
CA HIS A 7 -9.42 14.92 3.27
C HIS A 7 -9.64 14.13 4.58
N ILE A 8 -8.97 12.99 4.66
CA ILE A 8 -9.12 12.02 5.75
C ILE A 8 -8.51 12.54 7.06
N LEU A 9 -7.28 13.03 6.99
CA LEU A 9 -6.52 13.56 8.12
C LEU A 9 -6.52 15.10 8.11
N SER A 10 -6.40 15.70 9.28
CA SER A 10 -6.03 17.11 9.39
C SER A 10 -4.64 17.35 8.78
N GLN A 11 -4.33 18.60 8.45
CA GLN A 11 -3.01 18.95 7.91
C GLN A 11 -1.87 18.64 8.87
N GLU A 12 -2.09 18.78 10.16
CA GLU A 12 -1.10 18.47 11.19
C GLU A 12 -0.82 16.96 11.29
N GLU A 13 -1.87 16.13 11.31
CA GLU A 13 -1.76 14.68 11.34
C GLU A 13 -1.07 14.15 10.07
N LEU A 14 -1.48 14.64 8.90
CA LEU A 14 -0.87 14.27 7.63
C LEU A 14 0.61 14.63 7.59
N HIS A 15 0.95 15.85 8.01
CA HIS A 15 2.33 16.32 8.05
C HIS A 15 3.19 15.46 8.98
N CYS A 16 2.70 15.16 10.18
CA CYS A 16 3.39 14.29 11.14
C CYS A 16 3.64 12.89 10.54
N LEU A 17 2.63 12.30 9.92
CA LEU A 17 2.73 11.01 9.24
C LEU A 17 3.78 11.06 8.11
N GLN A 18 3.72 12.05 7.24
CA GLN A 18 4.63 12.22 6.11
C GLN A 18 6.07 12.43 6.58
N GLN A 19 6.31 13.34 7.53
CA GLN A 19 7.64 13.60 8.08
C GLN A 19 8.28 12.33 8.64
N THR A 20 7.49 11.50 9.32
CA THR A 20 7.98 10.24 9.89
C THR A 20 8.29 9.23 8.79
N LEU A 21 7.36 8.99 7.84
CA LEU A 21 7.54 8.01 6.77
C LEU A 21 8.64 8.37 5.76
N TYR A 22 8.96 9.66 5.60
CA TYR A 22 10.06 10.14 4.75
C TYR A 22 11.40 10.19 5.48
N SER A 23 11.42 10.05 6.81
CA SER A 23 12.65 10.09 7.59
C SER A 23 13.58 8.92 7.27
N ASP A 24 14.87 9.20 7.18
CA ASP A 24 15.92 8.18 7.04
C ASP A 24 16.01 7.24 8.26
N ARG A 25 15.39 7.64 9.38
CA ARG A 25 15.34 6.84 10.60
C ARG A 25 14.14 5.91 10.66
N PHE A 26 13.18 6.05 9.73
CA PHE A 26 12.03 5.17 9.69
C PHE A 26 12.43 3.80 9.16
N ASN A 27 12.06 2.75 9.89
CA ASN A 27 12.49 1.39 9.59
C ASN A 27 11.68 0.77 8.45
N TRP A 28 12.18 0.90 7.23
CA TRP A 28 11.67 0.19 6.06
C TRP A 28 12.38 -1.15 5.87
N VAL A 29 11.64 -2.19 5.57
CA VAL A 29 12.15 -3.53 5.25
C VAL A 29 11.84 -3.86 3.79
N GLU A 30 12.82 -4.39 3.07
CA GLU A 30 12.59 -4.80 1.70
C GLU A 30 11.66 -6.01 1.61
N ALA A 31 10.69 -5.94 0.71
CA ALA A 31 9.78 -7.02 0.37
C ALA A 31 9.69 -7.17 -1.15
N GLN A 32 9.28 -8.34 -1.62
CA GLN A 32 9.04 -8.57 -3.03
C GLN A 32 7.56 -8.60 -3.35
N THR A 33 7.17 -7.99 -4.46
CA THR A 33 5.83 -8.14 -5.00
C THR A 33 5.65 -9.57 -5.51
N ASN A 34 4.46 -10.12 -5.29
CA ASN A 34 4.18 -11.52 -5.53
C ASN A 34 4.50 -11.96 -6.98
N ARG A 35 5.27 -13.04 -7.07
CA ARG A 35 5.60 -13.89 -8.20
C ARG A 35 6.47 -13.29 -9.31
N PRO A 36 7.49 -14.03 -9.73
CA PRO A 36 8.25 -13.70 -10.91
C PRO A 36 7.36 -13.80 -12.15
N LYS A 37 7.31 -12.72 -12.97
CA LYS A 37 6.88 -12.89 -14.35
C LYS A 37 7.84 -13.87 -15.03
N LEU A 38 7.31 -14.97 -15.51
CA LEU A 38 8.02 -15.77 -16.49
C LEU A 38 8.16 -14.91 -17.76
N ASP A 39 9.30 -15.00 -18.44
CA ASP A 39 9.42 -14.43 -19.78
C ASP A 39 8.42 -15.11 -20.74
N ASP A 40 8.24 -14.55 -21.94
CA ASP A 40 7.31 -15.06 -22.94
C ASP A 40 7.63 -16.53 -23.39
N GLN A 41 8.75 -17.09 -22.94
CA GLN A 41 9.19 -18.46 -23.18
C GLN A 41 9.12 -19.36 -21.93
N GLY A 42 8.56 -18.84 -20.81
CA GLY A 42 8.46 -19.57 -19.55
C GLY A 42 9.77 -19.62 -18.76
N GLY A 43 10.76 -18.82 -19.13
CA GLY A 43 12.04 -18.72 -18.45
C GLY A 43 11.99 -17.74 -17.26
N PHE A 44 12.84 -17.97 -16.29
CA PHE A 44 12.99 -17.16 -15.09
C PHE A 44 14.25 -16.28 -15.20
N ASP A 45 14.06 -14.95 -15.22
CA ASP A 45 15.18 -14.02 -15.14
C ASP A 45 15.31 -13.44 -13.71
N PRO A 46 16.26 -13.98 -12.89
CA PRO A 46 16.44 -13.52 -11.51
C PRO A 46 16.80 -12.06 -11.39
N TRP A 47 17.45 -11.46 -12.40
CA TRP A 47 17.90 -10.07 -12.37
C TRP A 47 16.78 -9.09 -12.69
N LYS A 48 15.88 -9.42 -13.62
CA LYS A 48 14.65 -8.67 -13.86
C LYS A 48 13.71 -8.70 -12.66
N LEU A 49 13.69 -9.85 -11.97
CA LEU A 49 12.90 -10.00 -10.75
C LEU A 49 13.37 -9.07 -9.64
N ALA A 50 14.67 -9.00 -9.39
CA ALA A 50 15.24 -8.23 -8.29
C ALA A 50 15.07 -6.72 -8.45
N LEU A 51 15.07 -6.22 -9.69
CA LEU A 51 15.04 -4.77 -9.96
C LEU A 51 13.64 -4.16 -10.02
N ASN A 52 12.63 -4.92 -10.48
CA ASN A 52 11.31 -4.37 -10.78
C ASN A 52 10.20 -4.82 -9.82
N ASN A 53 10.46 -5.75 -8.91
CA ASN A 53 9.46 -6.33 -8.02
C ASN A 53 9.73 -6.10 -6.53
N SER A 54 10.77 -5.37 -6.17
CA SER A 54 11.03 -5.02 -4.78
C SER A 54 10.33 -3.71 -4.41
N TYR A 55 9.83 -3.68 -3.22
CA TYR A 55 9.28 -2.48 -2.58
C TYR A 55 9.61 -2.53 -1.09
N LEU A 56 9.46 -1.41 -0.41
CA LEU A 56 9.74 -1.33 1.01
C LEU A 56 8.43 -1.41 1.79
N VAL A 57 8.44 -2.14 2.90
CA VAL A 57 7.29 -2.27 3.80
C VAL A 57 7.65 -1.89 5.23
N HIS A 58 6.65 -1.43 5.96
CA HIS A 58 6.70 -1.30 7.40
C HIS A 58 5.38 -1.79 7.99
N GLU A 59 5.44 -2.79 8.86
CA GLU A 59 4.25 -3.36 9.48
C GLU A 59 3.95 -2.66 10.81
N PHE A 60 2.79 -2.02 10.91
CA PHE A 60 2.32 -1.38 12.14
C PHE A 60 1.64 -2.38 13.06
N ARG A 61 0.75 -3.22 12.49
CA ARG A 61 -0.03 -4.22 13.23
C ARG A 61 -0.23 -5.49 12.43
N HIS A 62 -0.31 -6.61 13.12
CA HIS A 62 -0.76 -7.89 12.59
C HIS A 62 -1.71 -8.58 13.59
N VAL A 63 -2.20 -9.79 13.27
CA VAL A 63 -3.16 -10.53 14.12
C VAL A 63 -2.72 -10.74 15.57
N ASN A 64 -1.41 -10.73 15.84
CA ASN A 64 -0.86 -10.89 17.18
C ASN A 64 -0.70 -9.55 17.95
N GLY A 65 -1.10 -8.42 17.35
CA GLY A 65 -1.09 -7.11 17.98
C GLY A 65 -0.18 -6.06 17.32
N ILE A 66 0.31 -5.12 18.11
CA ILE A 66 1.15 -4.01 17.67
C ILE A 66 2.55 -4.55 17.35
N ALA A 67 3.04 -4.24 16.15
CA ALA A 67 4.34 -4.66 15.63
C ALA A 67 5.37 -3.51 15.56
N SER A 68 4.93 -2.26 15.74
CA SER A 68 5.74 -1.07 15.49
C SER A 68 5.69 -0.06 16.63
N PRO A 69 6.82 0.58 17.01
CA PRO A 69 6.81 1.72 17.91
C PRO A 69 6.15 2.96 17.30
N TYR A 70 5.92 2.98 15.99
CA TYR A 70 5.24 4.05 15.27
C TYR A 70 3.72 3.81 15.13
N ASP A 71 3.15 2.87 15.87
CA ASP A 71 1.72 2.53 15.82
C ASP A 71 0.81 3.75 16.04
N PHE A 72 1.23 4.71 16.83
CA PHE A 72 0.50 5.95 17.11
C PHE A 72 0.15 6.76 15.83
N LEU A 73 0.96 6.63 14.76
CA LEU A 73 0.73 7.34 13.49
C LEU A 73 -0.55 6.90 12.77
N ILE A 74 -0.99 5.68 13.01
CA ILE A 74 -2.19 5.14 12.36
C ILE A 74 -3.46 5.27 13.21
N HIS A 75 -3.37 5.77 14.45
CA HIS A 75 -4.53 5.92 15.32
C HIS A 75 -5.64 6.80 14.71
N PRO A 76 -5.36 7.98 14.13
CA PRO A 76 -6.43 8.78 13.50
C PRO A 76 -7.13 8.04 12.35
N LEU A 77 -6.40 7.24 11.58
CA LEU A 77 -6.97 6.43 10.51
C LEU A 77 -7.84 5.27 11.05
N LEU A 78 -7.42 4.65 12.16
CA LEU A 78 -8.21 3.62 12.84
C LEU A 78 -9.49 4.20 13.46
N ASP A 79 -9.43 5.43 13.99
CA ASP A 79 -10.60 6.13 14.54
C ASP A 79 -11.65 6.41 13.45
N ILE A 80 -11.23 6.63 12.21
CA ILE A 80 -12.13 6.80 11.06
C ILE A 80 -12.69 5.46 10.56
N LEU A 81 -11.85 4.43 10.53
CA LEU A 81 -12.23 3.09 10.02
C LEU A 81 -13.09 2.31 11.00
N GLN A 82 -12.94 2.53 12.31
CA GLN A 82 -13.63 1.83 13.40
C GLN A 82 -13.63 0.29 13.20
N PRO A 83 -12.45 -0.35 13.04
CA PRO A 83 -12.37 -1.78 12.81
C PRO A 83 -12.81 -2.57 14.03
N LYS A 84 -13.60 -3.62 13.85
CA LYS A 84 -13.95 -4.57 14.93
C LYS A 84 -12.76 -5.45 15.30
N ALA A 85 -11.95 -5.79 14.32
CA ALA A 85 -10.71 -6.54 14.49
C ALA A 85 -9.75 -6.19 13.35
N ILE A 86 -8.45 -6.13 13.65
CA ILE A 86 -7.39 -5.85 12.69
C ILE A 86 -6.73 -7.18 12.31
N ILE A 87 -6.59 -7.40 11.01
CA ILE A 87 -5.83 -8.51 10.46
C ILE A 87 -4.38 -8.07 10.24
N ARG A 88 -4.18 -6.93 9.55
CA ARG A 88 -2.87 -6.36 9.27
C ARG A 88 -2.99 -4.88 8.92
N VAL A 89 -2.02 -4.08 9.36
CA VAL A 89 -1.80 -2.72 8.89
C VAL A 89 -0.34 -2.56 8.51
N LYS A 90 -0.08 -2.21 7.26
CA LYS A 90 1.28 -2.00 6.76
C LYS A 90 1.38 -0.78 5.85
N ALA A 91 2.47 -0.02 5.96
CA ALA A 91 2.86 0.92 4.93
C ALA A 91 3.63 0.21 3.81
N ASN A 92 3.40 0.63 2.58
CA ASN A 92 4.15 0.20 1.40
C ASN A 92 4.78 1.44 0.76
N LYS A 93 6.05 1.34 0.37
CA LYS A 93 6.81 2.37 -0.32
C LYS A 93 7.39 1.80 -1.60
N TYR A 94 6.84 2.20 -2.72
CA TYR A 94 7.31 1.84 -4.06
C TYR A 94 8.26 2.92 -4.55
N VAL A 95 9.43 2.52 -5.04
CA VAL A 95 10.44 3.43 -5.58
C VAL A 95 10.05 3.80 -7.01
N GLN A 96 10.44 5.00 -7.43
CA GLN A 96 10.25 5.47 -8.79
C GLN A 96 10.88 4.53 -9.81
N THR A 97 10.15 4.26 -10.89
CA THR A 97 10.61 3.50 -12.05
C THR A 97 10.55 4.40 -13.31
N PRO A 98 11.32 4.12 -14.37
CA PRO A 98 11.30 4.95 -15.60
C PRO A 98 9.92 5.03 -16.25
N THR A 99 9.13 3.97 -16.14
CA THR A 99 7.74 3.85 -16.58
C THR A 99 6.91 3.22 -15.48
N LEU A 100 5.59 3.36 -15.51
CA LEU A 100 4.70 2.70 -14.56
C LEU A 100 4.80 1.17 -14.72
N GLU A 101 5.30 0.52 -13.68
CA GLU A 101 5.33 -0.94 -13.60
C GLU A 101 4.08 -1.45 -12.90
N GLN A 102 3.41 -2.41 -13.51
CA GLN A 102 2.21 -3.06 -12.95
C GLN A 102 2.63 -4.32 -12.21
N HIS A 103 2.14 -4.47 -10.98
CA HIS A 103 2.34 -5.70 -10.21
C HIS A 103 1.27 -6.75 -10.55
N GLU A 104 1.42 -7.96 -10.04
CA GLU A 104 0.45 -9.03 -10.28
C GLU A 104 -0.87 -8.79 -9.52
N TYR A 105 -1.98 -9.21 -10.13
CA TYR A 105 -3.27 -9.25 -9.45
C TYR A 105 -3.24 -10.24 -8.29
N HIS A 106 -3.79 -9.85 -7.17
CA HIS A 106 -3.87 -10.68 -5.98
C HIS A 106 -5.06 -10.29 -5.09
N GLN A 107 -5.32 -11.15 -4.11
CA GLN A 107 -6.11 -10.86 -2.93
C GLN A 107 -5.17 -10.91 -1.72
N ASP A 108 -5.33 -9.99 -0.77
CA ASP A 108 -4.44 -9.96 0.41
C ASP A 108 -4.59 -11.22 1.28
N PHE A 109 -5.81 -11.74 1.41
CA PHE A 109 -6.13 -12.97 2.16
C PHE A 109 -7.27 -13.74 1.48
N PRO A 110 -7.33 -15.08 1.66
CA PRO A 110 -8.29 -15.94 0.95
C PRO A 110 -9.72 -15.92 1.51
N TRP A 111 -9.99 -15.11 2.52
CA TRP A 111 -11.30 -15.01 3.17
C TRP A 111 -11.88 -13.60 3.07
N LYS A 112 -13.20 -13.51 3.21
CA LYS A 112 -13.92 -12.23 3.13
C LYS A 112 -13.57 -11.31 4.30
N HIS A 113 -13.13 -10.11 4.00
CA HIS A 113 -12.81 -9.05 4.95
C HIS A 113 -12.87 -7.69 4.24
N LYS A 114 -12.65 -6.60 4.98
CA LYS A 114 -12.57 -5.24 4.42
C LYS A 114 -11.13 -4.86 4.19
N ALA A 115 -10.90 -4.08 3.14
CA ALA A 115 -9.63 -3.40 2.91
C ALA A 115 -9.82 -1.89 2.82
N ALA A 116 -8.82 -1.16 3.30
CA ALA A 116 -8.68 0.26 3.06
C ALA A 116 -7.23 0.57 2.67
N ILE A 117 -7.06 1.48 1.70
CA ILE A 117 -5.74 1.99 1.31
C ILE A 117 -5.75 3.50 1.49
N PHE A 118 -4.94 4.01 2.42
CA PHE A 118 -4.70 5.43 2.61
C PHE A 118 -3.49 5.85 1.78
N TYR A 119 -3.65 6.86 0.92
CA TYR A 119 -2.58 7.39 0.08
C TYR A 119 -1.89 8.56 0.78
N VAL A 120 -0.59 8.39 1.02
CA VAL A 120 0.23 9.34 1.79
C VAL A 120 0.69 10.52 0.94
N ASN A 121 0.83 10.32 -0.38
CA ASN A 121 1.26 11.34 -1.32
C ASN A 121 0.60 11.17 -2.69
N THR A 122 0.48 12.29 -3.40
CA THR A 122 0.00 12.30 -4.80
C THR A 122 1.12 11.88 -5.74
N ASN A 123 0.80 10.99 -6.66
CA ASN A 123 1.67 10.53 -7.75
C ASN A 123 0.82 9.81 -8.81
N ASN A 124 1.43 9.48 -9.96
CA ASN A 124 0.73 8.79 -11.06
C ASN A 124 0.56 7.28 -10.86
N GLY A 125 1.05 6.72 -9.74
CA GLY A 125 0.82 5.33 -9.40
C GLY A 125 -0.62 5.05 -8.99
N GLN A 126 -1.08 3.83 -9.19
CA GLN A 126 -2.50 3.45 -9.06
C GLN A 126 -2.69 2.18 -8.21
N THR A 127 -3.88 2.06 -7.65
CA THR A 127 -4.46 0.77 -7.26
C THR A 127 -5.45 0.37 -8.36
N GLN A 128 -5.18 -0.74 -9.03
CA GLN A 128 -5.96 -1.19 -10.18
C GLN A 128 -6.79 -2.41 -9.81
N PHE A 129 -8.04 -2.41 -10.26
CA PHE A 129 -8.97 -3.52 -10.26
C PHE A 129 -9.18 -4.00 -11.70
N VAL A 130 -9.90 -5.09 -11.92
CA VAL A 130 -10.15 -5.62 -13.27
C VAL A 130 -10.80 -4.57 -14.18
N ASP A 131 -11.80 -3.86 -13.67
CA ASP A 131 -12.64 -2.94 -14.46
C ASP A 131 -12.39 -1.45 -14.18
N THR A 132 -11.50 -1.11 -13.24
CA THR A 132 -11.27 0.28 -12.85
C THR A 132 -9.91 0.47 -12.20
N ALA A 133 -9.46 1.71 -12.14
CA ALA A 133 -8.24 2.12 -11.45
C ALA A 133 -8.52 3.33 -10.55
N VAL A 134 -7.78 3.41 -9.45
CA VAL A 134 -7.84 4.51 -8.48
C VAL A 134 -6.47 5.14 -8.37
N ASP A 135 -6.40 6.43 -8.63
CA ASP A 135 -5.17 7.22 -8.56
C ASP A 135 -4.71 7.42 -7.12
N SER A 136 -3.41 7.53 -6.93
CA SER A 136 -2.81 7.89 -5.65
C SER A 136 -2.92 9.39 -5.42
N VAL A 137 -3.96 9.81 -4.69
CA VAL A 137 -4.18 11.21 -4.31
C VAL A 137 -3.90 11.35 -2.81
N GLU A 138 -3.02 12.27 -2.46
CA GLU A 138 -2.67 12.57 -1.07
C GLU A 138 -3.90 12.78 -0.19
N ASN A 139 -3.84 12.27 1.04
CA ASN A 139 -4.90 12.42 2.03
C ASN A 139 -6.26 11.87 1.58
N SER A 140 -6.24 10.85 0.74
CA SER A 140 -7.44 10.11 0.33
C SER A 140 -7.37 8.66 0.79
N MET A 141 -8.54 8.04 0.92
CA MET A 141 -8.69 6.65 1.37
C MET A 141 -9.62 5.90 0.43
N LEU A 142 -9.11 4.83 -0.14
CA LEU A 142 -9.86 3.85 -0.90
C LEU A 142 -10.39 2.76 0.03
N LEU A 143 -11.67 2.47 -0.04
CA LEU A 143 -12.35 1.41 0.73
C LEU A 143 -12.95 0.40 -0.23
N PHE A 144 -12.71 -0.90 -0.01
CA PHE A 144 -13.24 -1.97 -0.86
C PHE A 144 -13.37 -3.30 -0.13
N ASP A 145 -14.07 -4.25 -0.76
CA ASP A 145 -14.12 -5.64 -0.30
C ASP A 145 -12.79 -6.32 -0.68
N ALA A 146 -12.05 -6.77 0.30
CA ALA A 146 -10.71 -7.34 0.11
C ALA A 146 -10.68 -8.66 -0.68
N SER A 147 -11.84 -9.29 -0.90
CA SER A 147 -11.99 -10.43 -1.82
C SER A 147 -11.96 -10.01 -3.30
N THR A 148 -11.98 -8.70 -3.59
CA THR A 148 -11.83 -8.18 -4.94
C THR A 148 -10.36 -8.25 -5.38
N GLU A 149 -10.08 -8.89 -6.50
CA GLU A 149 -8.74 -8.92 -7.07
C GLU A 149 -8.28 -7.51 -7.43
N HIS A 150 -7.08 -7.18 -6.99
CA HIS A 150 -6.48 -5.88 -7.22
C HIS A 150 -4.95 -6.00 -7.35
N ARG A 151 -4.36 -4.95 -7.88
CA ARG A 151 -2.91 -4.81 -7.97
C ARG A 151 -2.48 -3.37 -7.71
N SER A 152 -1.23 -3.18 -7.35
CA SER A 152 -0.58 -1.87 -7.30
C SER A 152 0.28 -1.63 -8.54
N THR A 153 0.66 -0.38 -8.74
CA THR A 153 1.72 0.00 -9.67
C THR A 153 2.86 0.68 -8.92
N SER A 154 4.01 0.81 -9.56
CA SER A 154 5.04 1.76 -9.16
C SER A 154 4.56 3.21 -9.36
N THR A 155 5.48 4.15 -9.33
CA THR A 155 5.30 5.55 -9.76
C THR A 155 6.41 5.93 -10.74
N SER A 156 6.16 6.86 -11.66
CA SER A 156 7.18 7.36 -12.58
C SER A 156 7.36 8.89 -12.52
N ASP A 157 6.53 9.60 -11.77
CA ASP A 157 6.53 11.07 -11.65
C ASP A 157 6.88 11.57 -10.25
N ALA A 158 7.09 10.68 -9.29
CA ALA A 158 7.47 11.00 -7.92
C ALA A 158 8.56 10.04 -7.42
N PRO A 159 9.47 10.47 -6.52
CA PRO A 159 10.53 9.60 -5.99
C PRO A 159 9.99 8.33 -5.33
N TYR A 160 8.82 8.43 -4.71
CA TYR A 160 8.16 7.32 -4.03
C TYR A 160 6.65 7.42 -4.18
N ARG A 161 5.99 6.27 -4.22
CA ARG A 161 4.57 6.09 -3.96
C ARG A 161 4.43 5.42 -2.61
N ILE A 162 3.80 6.11 -1.64
CA ILE A 162 3.59 5.57 -0.30
C ILE A 162 2.10 5.47 -0.03
N ASN A 163 1.68 4.30 0.47
CA ASN A 163 0.34 4.07 0.97
C ASN A 163 0.35 3.22 2.24
N ILE A 164 -0.74 3.26 2.99
CA ILE A 164 -0.97 2.40 4.15
C ILE A 164 -2.17 1.51 3.86
N ASN A 165 -1.95 0.21 3.87
CA ASN A 165 -2.95 -0.82 3.62
C ASN A 165 -3.47 -1.37 4.96
N PHE A 166 -4.78 -1.35 5.13
CA PHE A 166 -5.52 -1.88 6.26
C PHE A 166 -6.32 -3.09 5.81
N ASN A 167 -6.16 -4.23 6.49
CA ASN A 167 -7.01 -5.39 6.37
C ASN A 167 -7.71 -5.61 7.71
N TYR A 168 -9.05 -5.66 7.71
CA TYR A 168 -9.83 -5.62 8.94
C TYR A 168 -11.27 -6.16 8.78
N PHE A 169 -11.95 -6.40 9.91
CA PHE A 169 -13.37 -6.75 10.00
C PHE A 169 -14.22 -5.61 10.55
#